data_390c2064c5065ee8958ba81d1f9d84b1
#
_entry.id   390c2064c5065ee8958ba81d1f9d84b1
#
_cell.length_a   1.000
_cell.length_b   1.000
_cell.length_c   1.000
_cell.angle_alpha   90.00
_cell.angle_beta   90.00
_cell.angle_gamma   90.00
#
_symmetry.space_group_name_H-M   'P 1'
#
loop_
_entity.id
_entity.type
_entity.pdbx_description
1 polymer ?
#
loop_
_entity_poly.entity_id
_entity_poly.type
_entity_poly.pdbx_seq_one_letter_code
_entity_poly.pdbx_strand_id
1 'polypeptide(L)'
;MAEVKNSFLASDDGKIIGQIVNPATDDIYLFYTNYTDPSTDGLSAHQASSSGVDTLSVIVRYNPDLEAGASSQLVIGRFLNFSENSPIYGINIIEDFLFWTDDRNQPRKINIRKASANRFHYSSEDDISVAKYAPYTPIDLYKSSNGGFKTTMKDVSSEKLPDG
;
A
#
# COMPACT_ATOMS: atom_id res chain seq x y z
N MET A 1 26.79 14.51 -9.29
CA MET A 1 25.59 13.89 -8.70
C MET A 1 25.65 14.13 -7.20
N ALA A 2 24.74 14.88 -6.64
CA ALA A 2 24.67 15.06 -5.20
C ALA A 2 24.13 13.77 -4.60
N GLU A 3 24.91 13.14 -3.75
CA GLU A 3 24.47 11.98 -2.95
C GLU A 3 23.45 12.48 -1.94
N VAL A 4 22.18 12.10 -2.12
CA VAL A 4 21.13 12.41 -1.14
C VAL A 4 21.36 11.51 0.08
N LYS A 5 22.24 11.94 0.97
CA LYS A 5 22.34 11.35 2.30
C LYS A 5 21.13 11.75 3.11
N ASN A 6 20.15 10.91 3.09
CA ASN A 6 18.88 11.18 3.76
C ASN A 6 18.86 10.47 5.11
N SER A 7 18.84 11.25 6.18
CA SER A 7 18.67 10.77 7.57
C SER A 7 17.34 10.05 7.83
N PHE A 8 16.49 9.93 6.79
CA PHE A 8 15.20 9.25 6.87
C PHE A 8 15.29 7.74 6.62
N LEU A 9 16.36 7.29 6.00
CA LEU A 9 16.58 5.87 5.74
C LEU A 9 17.39 5.32 6.91
N ALA A 10 16.74 4.60 7.79
CA ALA A 10 17.32 4.09 9.03
C ALA A 10 18.42 3.02 8.82
N SER A 11 18.64 2.58 7.58
CA SER A 11 19.73 1.70 7.21
C SER A 11 20.26 2.04 5.82
N ASP A 12 21.58 1.98 5.64
CA ASP A 12 22.23 2.16 4.33
C ASP A 12 22.04 0.94 3.40
N ASP A 13 21.32 -0.09 3.87
CA ASP A 13 21.23 -1.40 3.19
C ASP A 13 20.02 -1.53 2.26
N GLY A 14 19.20 -0.49 2.10
CA GLY A 14 18.01 -0.55 1.30
C GLY A 14 18.16 0.01 -0.11
N LYS A 15 17.15 -0.23 -0.95
CA LYS A 15 17.14 0.10 -2.35
C LYS A 15 15.91 0.90 -2.76
N ILE A 16 16.10 1.85 -3.67
CA ILE A 16 15.01 2.49 -4.39
C ILE A 16 14.56 1.53 -5.49
N ILE A 17 13.32 1.06 -5.39
CA ILE A 17 12.72 0.10 -6.32
C ILE A 17 11.82 0.75 -7.37
N GLY A 18 11.51 2.03 -7.25
CA GLY A 18 10.74 2.79 -8.21
C GLY A 18 10.78 4.27 -7.93
N GLN A 19 10.55 5.09 -8.96
CA GLN A 19 10.50 6.54 -8.84
C GLN A 19 9.63 7.16 -9.92
N ILE A 20 9.02 8.30 -9.61
CA ILE A 20 8.30 9.13 -10.57
C ILE A 20 8.43 10.61 -10.19
N VAL A 21 8.54 11.46 -11.19
CA VAL A 21 8.49 12.92 -11.04
C VAL A 21 7.08 13.41 -11.32
N ASN A 22 6.56 14.28 -10.45
CA ASN A 22 5.33 15.00 -10.72
C ASN A 22 5.67 16.31 -11.45
N PRO A 23 5.36 16.43 -12.74
CA PRO A 23 5.74 17.63 -13.52
C PRO A 23 4.98 18.89 -13.11
N ALA A 24 3.92 18.77 -12.31
CA ALA A 24 3.14 19.92 -11.86
C ALA A 24 3.72 20.57 -10.58
N THR A 25 4.51 19.83 -9.81
CA THR A 25 5.03 20.30 -8.51
C THR A 25 6.52 20.08 -8.35
N ASP A 26 7.20 19.51 -9.34
CA ASP A 26 8.60 19.09 -9.34
C ASP A 26 8.97 18.15 -8.18
N ASP A 27 7.96 17.57 -7.52
CA ASP A 27 8.15 16.56 -6.50
C ASP A 27 8.56 15.22 -7.12
N ILE A 28 9.50 14.55 -6.48
CA ILE A 28 9.94 13.21 -6.83
C ILE A 28 9.40 12.25 -5.77
N TYR A 29 8.66 11.23 -6.21
CA TYR A 29 8.19 10.16 -5.34
C TYR A 29 9.10 8.96 -5.48
N LEU A 30 9.68 8.51 -4.36
CA LEU A 30 10.63 7.41 -4.28
C LEU A 30 10.01 6.26 -3.51
N PHE A 31 10.08 5.07 -4.06
CA PHE A 31 9.66 3.82 -3.42
C PHE A 31 10.91 3.12 -2.93
N TYR A 32 11.01 2.93 -1.62
CA TYR A 32 12.20 2.38 -0.99
C TYR A 32 11.86 1.18 -0.12
N THR A 33 12.75 0.21 -0.10
CA THR A 33 12.70 -0.93 0.82
C THR A 33 14.11 -1.46 1.09
N ASN A 34 14.28 -2.06 2.26
CA ASN A 34 15.45 -2.87 2.62
C ASN A 34 15.10 -4.36 2.77
N TYR A 35 13.95 -4.77 2.23
CA TYR A 35 13.51 -6.15 2.28
C TYR A 35 13.81 -6.87 0.98
N THR A 36 14.41 -8.04 1.11
CA THR A 36 14.65 -8.97 -0.01
C THR A 36 13.96 -10.28 0.29
N ASP A 37 13.20 -10.80 -0.68
CA ASP A 37 12.56 -12.10 -0.53
C ASP A 37 13.62 -13.20 -0.42
N PRO A 38 13.49 -14.14 0.53
CA PRO A 38 14.26 -15.36 0.52
C PRO A 38 13.97 -16.15 -0.76
N SER A 39 14.97 -16.76 -1.34
CA SER A 39 14.96 -17.37 -2.69
C SER A 39 13.92 -18.47 -2.91
N THR A 40 13.21 -18.91 -1.89
CA THR A 40 12.30 -20.05 -1.93
C THR A 40 10.80 -19.73 -1.71
N ASP A 41 10.47 -18.53 -1.20
CA ASP A 41 9.08 -18.21 -0.85
C ASP A 41 8.74 -16.73 -1.12
N GLY A 42 8.35 -16.46 -2.34
CA GLY A 42 8.22 -15.09 -2.83
C GLY A 42 7.16 -14.21 -2.19
N LEU A 43 6.06 -14.67 -1.65
CA LEU A 43 4.92 -13.79 -1.39
C LEU A 43 4.51 -13.65 0.07
N SER A 44 4.74 -14.63 0.90
CA SER A 44 4.23 -14.64 2.29
C SER A 44 5.24 -14.20 3.35
N ALA A 45 6.52 -14.15 2.99
CA ALA A 45 7.60 -13.99 3.97
C ALA A 45 7.66 -12.59 4.59
N HIS A 46 7.31 -11.53 3.86
CA HIS A 46 7.36 -10.17 4.41
C HIS A 46 6.31 -9.92 5.51
N GLN A 47 5.14 -10.51 5.37
CA GLN A 47 4.09 -10.41 6.39
C GLN A 47 4.38 -11.36 7.57
N ALA A 48 5.04 -12.47 7.32
CA ALA A 48 5.32 -13.51 8.31
C ALA A 48 6.63 -13.30 9.10
N SER A 49 7.56 -12.48 8.60
CA SER A 49 8.84 -12.23 9.26
C SER A 49 8.67 -11.36 10.51
N SER A 50 8.34 -12.00 11.61
CA SER A 50 8.45 -11.44 12.95
C SER A 50 9.88 -11.53 13.51
N SER A 51 10.82 -12.03 12.74
CA SER A 51 12.20 -12.21 13.17
C SER A 51 13.01 -10.94 12.97
N GLY A 52 12.95 -10.01 13.93
CA GLY A 52 14.07 -9.20 14.40
C GLY A 52 14.80 -8.26 13.42
N VAL A 53 14.54 -8.32 12.13
CA VAL A 53 15.09 -7.38 11.16
C VAL A 53 14.07 -6.28 10.94
N ASP A 54 14.43 -5.05 11.25
CA ASP A 54 13.63 -3.87 10.99
C ASP A 54 13.50 -3.66 9.46
N THR A 55 12.56 -4.42 8.85
CA THR A 55 12.26 -4.24 7.44
C THR A 55 11.46 -2.97 7.24
N LEU A 56 12.00 -2.08 6.45
CA LEU A 56 11.41 -0.80 6.11
C LEU A 56 10.89 -0.82 4.68
N SER A 57 9.61 -0.49 4.53
CA SER A 57 9.03 -0.12 3.24
C SER A 57 8.44 1.27 3.37
N VAL A 58 8.81 2.18 2.48
CA VAL A 58 8.41 3.58 2.59
C VAL A 58 8.24 4.21 1.21
N ILE A 59 7.26 5.11 1.10
CA ILE A 59 7.12 6.03 -0.02
C ILE A 59 7.53 7.41 0.49
N VAL A 60 8.55 7.98 -0.15
CA VAL A 60 9.13 9.28 0.20
C VAL A 60 8.79 10.28 -0.90
N ARG A 61 8.34 11.47 -0.51
CA ARG A 61 8.30 12.64 -1.38
C ARG A 61 9.58 13.44 -1.17
N TYR A 62 10.26 13.76 -2.23
CA TYR A 62 11.44 14.62 -2.26
C TYR A 62 11.18 15.79 -3.20
N ASN A 63 11.45 17.01 -2.73
CA ASN A 63 11.38 18.20 -3.57
C ASN A 63 12.77 18.84 -3.64
N PRO A 64 13.41 18.87 -4.82
CA PRO A 64 14.75 19.40 -4.97
C PRO A 64 14.83 20.93 -4.85
N ASP A 65 13.73 21.63 -5.08
CA ASP A 65 13.68 23.10 -5.09
C ASP A 65 13.47 23.71 -3.70
N LEU A 66 13.06 22.88 -2.73
CA LEU A 66 12.95 23.31 -1.35
C LEU A 66 14.32 23.25 -0.66
N GLU A 67 14.57 24.19 0.26
CA GLU A 67 15.84 24.31 0.98
C GLU A 67 16.33 22.96 1.52
N ALA A 68 17.59 22.63 1.19
CA ALA A 68 18.29 21.41 1.61
C ALA A 68 17.63 20.08 1.21
N GLY A 69 16.84 20.08 0.11
CA GLY A 69 16.20 18.87 -0.35
C GLY A 69 15.17 18.36 0.66
N ALA A 70 14.09 19.09 0.83
CA ALA A 70 13.04 18.71 1.76
C ALA A 70 12.44 17.37 1.35
N SER A 71 12.59 16.38 2.21
CA SER A 71 11.99 15.08 2.04
C SER A 71 10.98 14.80 3.14
N SER A 72 9.89 14.14 2.78
CA SER A 72 8.86 13.72 3.71
C SER A 72 8.43 12.29 3.42
N GLN A 73 8.26 11.51 4.48
CA GLN A 73 7.67 10.18 4.38
C GLN A 73 6.16 10.34 4.19
N LEU A 74 5.65 9.85 3.06
CA LEU A 74 4.22 9.84 2.79
C LEU A 74 3.51 8.65 3.43
N VAL A 75 4.08 7.48 3.25
CA VAL A 75 3.54 6.23 3.79
C VAL A 75 4.70 5.35 4.23
N ILE A 76 4.57 4.75 5.39
CA ILE A 76 5.55 3.82 5.94
C ILE A 76 4.84 2.62 6.55
N GLY A 77 5.27 1.42 6.22
CA GLY A 77 4.74 0.20 6.84
C GLY A 77 5.00 -1.05 6.03
N ARG A 78 5.00 -2.18 6.73
CA ARG A 78 5.16 -3.51 6.12
C ARG A 78 4.01 -3.88 5.18
N PHE A 79 2.84 -3.28 5.34
CA PHE A 79 1.69 -3.49 4.46
C PHE A 79 1.92 -3.01 3.02
N LEU A 80 2.93 -2.16 2.79
CA LEU A 80 3.40 -1.81 1.45
C LEU A 80 3.97 -3.03 0.72
N ASN A 81 4.46 -4.02 1.45
CA ASN A 81 4.94 -5.31 0.94
C ASN A 81 5.92 -5.18 -0.25
N PHE A 82 6.81 -4.19 -0.19
CA PHE A 82 7.84 -4.00 -1.19
C PHE A 82 8.95 -5.03 -1.05
N SER A 83 9.63 -5.34 -2.14
CA SER A 83 10.81 -6.19 -2.16
C SER A 83 11.83 -5.64 -3.15
N GLU A 84 13.12 -5.72 -2.82
CA GLU A 84 14.21 -5.34 -3.73
C GLU A 84 14.23 -6.15 -5.03
N ASN A 85 13.64 -7.36 -4.99
CA ASN A 85 13.53 -8.25 -6.13
C ASN A 85 12.34 -7.90 -7.06
N SER A 86 11.47 -6.97 -6.63
CA SER A 86 10.26 -6.57 -7.36
C SER A 86 10.27 -5.07 -7.67
N PRO A 87 11.05 -4.63 -8.67
CA PRO A 87 11.07 -3.22 -9.07
C PRO A 87 9.70 -2.74 -9.55
N ILE A 88 9.39 -1.49 -9.27
CA ILE A 88 8.13 -0.86 -9.68
C ILE A 88 8.36 -0.11 -11.00
N TYR A 89 7.83 -0.65 -12.10
CA TYR A 89 7.92 -0.03 -13.42
C TYR A 89 6.67 0.73 -13.80
N GLY A 90 5.50 0.29 -13.34
CA GLY A 90 4.23 0.93 -13.61
C GLY A 90 3.87 1.92 -12.51
N ILE A 91 4.23 3.20 -12.67
CA ILE A 91 3.87 4.26 -11.74
C ILE A 91 3.19 5.37 -12.52
N ASN A 92 2.09 5.91 -11.99
CA ASN A 92 1.38 7.03 -12.59
C ASN A 92 0.79 7.96 -11.51
N ILE A 93 0.70 9.24 -11.85
CA ILE A 93 0.05 10.25 -11.02
C ILE A 93 -1.15 10.78 -11.80
N ILE A 94 -2.33 10.67 -11.21
CA ILE A 94 -3.57 11.18 -11.76
C ILE A 94 -4.21 12.08 -10.69
N GLU A 95 -4.22 13.38 -10.95
CA GLU A 95 -4.65 14.39 -9.96
C GLU A 95 -3.84 14.26 -8.66
N ASP A 96 -4.51 13.97 -7.56
CA ASP A 96 -3.89 13.77 -6.25
C ASP A 96 -3.56 12.30 -5.94
N PHE A 97 -3.77 11.39 -6.87
CA PHE A 97 -3.56 9.97 -6.65
C PHE A 97 -2.27 9.48 -7.28
N LEU A 98 -1.46 8.80 -6.50
CA LEU A 98 -0.29 8.04 -6.93
C LEU A 98 -0.69 6.57 -7.05
N PHE A 99 -0.55 6.01 -8.24
CA PHE A 99 -0.82 4.60 -8.56
C PHE A 99 0.48 3.88 -8.85
N TRP A 100 0.56 2.59 -8.50
CA TRP A 100 1.70 1.75 -8.87
C TRP A 100 1.35 0.26 -8.97
N THR A 101 2.23 -0.44 -9.72
CA THR A 101 2.21 -1.90 -9.86
C THR A 101 3.64 -2.43 -9.78
N ASP A 102 3.86 -3.48 -9.03
CA ASP A 102 5.17 -4.09 -8.77
C ASP A 102 5.24 -5.57 -9.16
N ASP A 103 4.25 -6.07 -9.90
CA ASP A 103 4.12 -7.48 -10.32
C ASP A 103 4.16 -8.51 -9.16
N ARG A 104 4.12 -8.00 -7.93
CA ARG A 104 4.11 -8.78 -6.69
C ARG A 104 2.78 -8.65 -5.96
N ASN A 105 2.26 -7.45 -5.95
CA ASN A 105 1.05 -7.07 -5.25
C ASN A 105 -0.06 -6.70 -6.24
N GLN A 106 -1.29 -6.65 -5.75
CA GLN A 106 -2.37 -6.04 -6.51
C GLN A 106 -2.05 -4.56 -6.82
N PRO A 107 -2.59 -3.99 -7.91
CA PRO A 107 -2.46 -2.57 -8.17
C PRO A 107 -2.86 -1.72 -6.97
N ARG A 108 -2.05 -0.75 -6.64
CA ARG A 108 -2.17 0.05 -5.42
C ARG A 108 -2.28 1.53 -5.72
N LYS A 109 -2.87 2.26 -4.80
CA LYS A 109 -3.01 3.72 -4.88
C LYS A 109 -2.99 4.36 -3.51
N ILE A 110 -2.50 5.59 -3.47
CA ILE A 110 -2.65 6.49 -2.32
C ILE A 110 -3.12 7.87 -2.80
N ASN A 111 -3.81 8.60 -1.93
CA ASN A 111 -4.03 10.03 -2.13
C ASN A 111 -2.88 10.79 -1.49
N ILE A 112 -2.12 11.52 -2.30
CA ILE A 112 -0.90 12.23 -1.91
C ILE A 112 -1.20 13.27 -0.81
N ARG A 113 -2.32 14.03 -0.93
CA ARG A 113 -2.68 15.04 0.07
C ARG A 113 -2.98 14.43 1.42
N LYS A 114 -3.73 13.33 1.46
CA LYS A 114 -4.04 12.63 2.71
C LYS A 114 -2.78 12.06 3.36
N ALA A 115 -1.91 11.44 2.56
CA ALA A 115 -0.63 10.92 3.02
C ALA A 115 0.29 12.02 3.54
N SER A 116 0.35 13.18 2.87
CA SER A 116 1.15 14.33 3.31
C SER A 116 0.62 14.96 4.60
N ALA A 117 -0.70 14.98 4.79
CA ALA A 117 -1.32 15.49 6.01
C ALA A 117 -1.10 14.56 7.22
N ASN A 118 -1.09 13.26 6.99
CA ASN A 118 -0.87 12.25 8.01
C ASN A 118 -0.22 11.00 7.41
N ARG A 119 1.06 10.78 7.69
CA ARG A 119 1.84 9.62 7.22
C ARG A 119 1.30 8.26 7.70
N PHE A 120 0.46 8.26 8.73
CA PHE A 120 -0.22 7.08 9.29
C PHE A 120 -1.67 6.95 8.82
N HIS A 121 -2.10 7.77 7.83
CA HIS A 121 -3.44 7.69 7.26
C HIS A 121 -3.72 6.31 6.66
N TYR A 122 -2.71 5.71 6.06
CA TYR A 122 -2.75 4.36 5.52
C TYR A 122 -2.04 3.43 6.50
N SER A 123 -2.71 2.37 6.92
CA SER A 123 -2.24 1.45 7.94
C SER A 123 -2.34 -0.03 7.54
N SER A 124 -3.06 -0.33 6.49
CA SER A 124 -3.30 -1.69 6.01
C SER A 124 -3.21 -1.78 4.49
N GLU A 125 -3.07 -2.99 3.99
CA GLU A 125 -3.09 -3.28 2.56
C GLU A 125 -4.42 -2.89 1.92
N ASP A 126 -5.52 -3.10 2.63
CA ASP A 126 -6.86 -2.74 2.16
C ASP A 126 -7.02 -1.23 1.91
N ASP A 127 -6.33 -0.40 2.67
CA ASP A 127 -6.41 1.06 2.51
C ASP A 127 -5.84 1.52 1.18
N ILE A 128 -4.81 0.84 0.69
CA ILE A 128 -4.05 1.20 -0.51
C ILE A 128 -4.41 0.37 -1.74
N SER A 129 -5.13 -0.72 -1.60
CA SER A 129 -5.53 -1.59 -2.72
C SER A 129 -6.53 -0.89 -3.63
N VAL A 130 -6.32 -0.97 -4.95
CA VAL A 130 -7.25 -0.45 -5.96
C VAL A 130 -8.51 -1.33 -6.00
N ALA A 131 -8.31 -2.65 -6.06
CA ALA A 131 -9.38 -3.62 -6.00
C ALA A 131 -9.58 -4.05 -4.54
N LYS A 132 -10.76 -3.80 -4.01
CA LYS A 132 -11.11 -4.31 -2.69
C LYS A 132 -11.33 -5.82 -2.77
N TYR A 133 -10.87 -6.53 -1.74
CA TYR A 133 -11.21 -7.94 -1.62
C TYR A 133 -12.72 -8.12 -1.51
N ALA A 134 -13.24 -9.19 -2.09
CA ALA A 134 -14.61 -9.60 -1.81
C ALA A 134 -14.75 -9.84 -0.29
N PRO A 135 -15.89 -9.50 0.32
CA PRO A 135 -16.09 -9.77 1.74
C PRO A 135 -15.87 -11.26 2.02
N TYR A 136 -15.04 -11.57 3.03
CA TYR A 136 -14.74 -12.95 3.42
C TYR A 136 -15.95 -13.69 3.97
N THR A 137 -16.93 -12.93 4.44
CA THR A 137 -18.22 -13.46 4.88
C THR A 137 -19.29 -13.11 3.86
N PRO A 138 -20.19 -14.04 3.53
CA PRO A 138 -21.34 -13.73 2.67
C PRO A 138 -22.13 -12.55 3.22
N ILE A 139 -22.71 -11.77 2.31
CA ILE A 139 -23.60 -10.68 2.71
C ILE A 139 -24.85 -11.30 3.29
N ASP A 140 -25.10 -11.06 4.57
CA ASP A 140 -26.31 -11.52 5.22
C ASP A 140 -27.48 -10.59 4.93
N LEU A 141 -28.55 -11.15 4.42
CA LEU A 141 -29.78 -10.42 4.17
C LEU A 141 -30.73 -10.54 5.36
N TYR A 142 -31.10 -9.40 5.93
CA TYR A 142 -32.07 -9.34 7.01
C TYR A 142 -33.47 -9.14 6.44
N LYS A 143 -34.40 -10.00 6.82
CA LYS A 143 -35.82 -9.80 6.51
C LYS A 143 -36.46 -9.01 7.63
N SER A 144 -37.01 -7.83 7.31
CA SER A 144 -37.85 -7.08 8.24
C SER A 144 -39.17 -7.86 8.48
N SER A 145 -39.53 -8.06 9.74
CA SER A 145 -40.84 -8.59 10.11
C SER A 145 -41.55 -7.52 10.96
N ASN A 146 -42.72 -7.07 10.49
CA ASN A 146 -43.59 -6.15 11.21
C ASN A 146 -42.93 -4.85 11.70
N GLY A 147 -42.13 -4.21 10.84
CA GLY A 147 -41.52 -2.92 11.14
C GLY A 147 -40.26 -2.94 12.02
N GLY A 148 -39.80 -4.12 12.41
CA GLY A 148 -38.54 -4.32 13.12
C GLY A 148 -37.54 -5.14 12.30
N PHE A 149 -36.27 -4.81 12.41
CA PHE A 149 -35.21 -5.67 11.85
C PHE A 149 -35.11 -6.93 12.71
N LYS A 150 -35.16 -8.13 12.08
CA LYS A 150 -34.81 -9.35 12.78
C LYS A 150 -33.30 -9.37 13.01
N THR A 151 -32.92 -9.62 14.25
CA THR A 151 -31.51 -9.80 14.65
C THR A 151 -30.95 -11.16 14.30
N THR A 152 -31.74 -12.08 13.73
CA THR A 152 -31.28 -13.38 13.25
C THR A 152 -30.80 -13.26 11.82
N MET A 153 -29.52 -13.43 11.64
CA MET A 153 -28.88 -13.65 10.35
C MET A 153 -29.46 -14.91 9.72
N LYS A 154 -29.85 -14.84 8.45
CA LYS A 154 -30.20 -16.01 7.68
C LYS A 154 -29.02 -16.28 6.74
N ASP A 155 -28.41 -17.42 6.90
CA ASP A 155 -27.35 -17.88 5.99
C ASP A 155 -27.96 -18.18 4.62
N VAL A 156 -27.67 -17.32 3.65
CA VAL A 156 -28.18 -17.44 2.28
C VAL A 156 -27.51 -18.60 1.54
N SER A 157 -26.34 -19.06 2.01
CA SER A 157 -25.61 -20.17 1.41
C SER A 157 -26.32 -21.52 1.56
N SER A 158 -27.26 -21.63 2.49
CA SER A 158 -28.06 -22.84 2.76
C SER A 158 -29.43 -22.88 2.06
N GLU A 159 -29.87 -21.80 1.44
CA GLU A 159 -31.09 -21.80 0.64
C GLU A 159 -30.81 -22.34 -0.76
N LYS A 160 -31.39 -23.49 -1.07
CA LYS A 160 -31.51 -23.94 -2.45
C LYS A 160 -32.25 -22.86 -3.23
N LEU A 161 -31.63 -22.35 -4.27
CA LEU A 161 -32.33 -21.60 -5.29
C LEU A 161 -33.48 -22.48 -5.78
N PRO A 162 -34.70 -21.96 -5.92
CA PRO A 162 -35.78 -22.72 -6.53
C PRO A 162 -35.30 -23.14 -7.91
N ASP A 163 -35.39 -24.44 -8.17
CA ASP A 163 -35.12 -25.01 -9.49
C ASP A 163 -36.03 -24.26 -10.47
N GLY A 164 -35.42 -23.48 -11.39
CA GLY A 164 -36.11 -22.77 -12.43
C GLY A 164 -36.55 -23.69 -13.56
#